data_8b69cbbafdd4e249d7d0c8e8c1f5a4de
#
_entry.id   8b69cbbafdd4e249d7d0c8e8c1f5a4de
#
_cell.length_a   1.000
_cell.length_b   1.000
_cell.length_c   1.000
_cell.angle_alpha   90.00
_cell.angle_beta   90.00
_cell.angle_gamma   90.00
#
_symmetry.space_group_name_H-M   'P 1'
#
loop_
_entity.id
_entity.type
_entity.pdbx_description
1 polymer ?
#
loop_
_entity_poly.entity_id
_entity_poly.type
_entity_poly.pdbx_seq_one_letter_code
_entity_poly.pdbx_strand_id
1 'polypeptide(L)'
;HAMTGWRVGVLAAPTKVANVVGRIQGNTCSHIPSFLMPAAEVAAKDWRAVEEFRGDYIRRRALMMGLLEEIPILNASEPEGAFYIMVDVTATGMGATTFAKRAMDEAKVQVIPLESLPGGEGFVRLSYAAEDEVIKEGLKRLSDWLNSQ
;
A
#
# COMPACT_ATOMS: atom_id res chain seq x y z
N HIS A 1 5.15 9.76 8.50
CA HIS A 1 5.30 11.19 8.11
C HIS A 1 4.61 11.53 6.77
N ALA A 2 3.92 10.60 6.14
CA ALA A 2 3.28 10.77 4.82
C ALA A 2 4.22 11.38 3.73
N MET A 3 5.51 11.05 3.80
CA MET A 3 6.55 11.65 2.95
C MET A 3 7.06 10.67 1.87
N THR A 4 6.29 9.68 1.47
CA THR A 4 6.74 8.70 0.47
C THR A 4 7.11 9.33 -0.87
N GLY A 5 6.41 10.37 -1.30
CA GLY A 5 6.69 11.14 -2.50
C GLY A 5 8.00 11.95 -2.45
N TRP A 6 8.50 12.26 -1.27
CA TRP A 6 9.76 12.97 -1.08
C TRP A 6 11.00 12.11 -1.33
N ARG A 7 10.82 10.79 -1.47
CA ARG A 7 11.88 9.82 -1.77
C ARG A 7 13.06 9.85 -0.79
N VAL A 8 12.80 10.14 0.48
CA VAL A 8 13.77 10.15 1.57
C VAL A 8 13.57 8.91 2.43
N GLY A 9 14.65 8.20 2.72
CA GLY A 9 14.68 7.07 3.63
C GLY A 9 15.90 7.12 4.53
N VAL A 10 15.87 6.40 5.64
CA VAL A 10 16.97 6.30 6.60
C VAL A 10 17.32 4.83 6.80
N LEU A 11 18.61 4.53 6.73
CA LEU A 11 19.15 3.22 7.09
C LEU A 11 19.83 3.32 8.46
N ALA A 12 19.28 2.61 9.45
CA ALA A 12 19.94 2.36 10.73
C ALA A 12 20.51 0.94 10.72
N ALA A 13 21.83 0.80 10.82
CA ALA A 13 22.53 -0.47 10.72
C ALA A 13 23.87 -0.43 11.49
N PRO A 14 24.48 -1.59 11.82
CA PRO A 14 25.84 -1.63 12.35
C PRO A 14 26.81 -0.89 11.45
N THR A 15 27.81 -0.21 12.02
CA THR A 15 28.76 0.67 11.32
C THR A 15 29.37 0.05 10.06
N LYS A 16 29.74 -1.24 10.11
CA LYS A 16 30.32 -1.94 8.95
C LYS A 16 29.34 -1.97 7.77
N VAL A 17 28.07 -2.23 8.03
CA VAL A 17 26.99 -2.26 7.00
C VAL A 17 26.72 -0.85 6.49
N ALA A 18 26.54 0.12 7.39
CA ALA A 18 26.29 1.51 7.03
C ALA A 18 27.40 2.08 6.14
N ASN A 19 28.67 1.80 6.43
CA ASN A 19 29.81 2.23 5.64
C ASN A 19 29.83 1.62 4.22
N VAL A 20 29.43 0.35 4.08
CA VAL A 20 29.36 -0.30 2.76
C VAL A 20 28.21 0.31 1.95
N VAL A 21 27.03 0.44 2.55
CA VAL A 21 25.86 1.03 1.90
C VAL A 21 26.13 2.49 1.52
N GLY A 22 26.78 3.28 2.40
CA GLY A 22 27.16 4.65 2.09
C GLY A 22 28.09 4.78 0.88
N ARG A 23 29.05 3.84 0.72
CA ARG A 23 29.92 3.80 -0.48
C ARG A 23 29.13 3.42 -1.74
N ILE A 24 28.21 2.46 -1.66
CA ILE A 24 27.36 2.10 -2.78
C ILE A 24 26.48 3.29 -3.16
N GLN A 25 25.82 3.91 -2.18
CA GLN A 25 24.98 5.10 -2.37
C GLN A 25 25.74 6.23 -3.06
N GLY A 26 26.97 6.55 -2.58
CA GLY A 26 27.80 7.59 -3.16
C GLY A 26 28.21 7.34 -4.61
N ASN A 27 28.33 6.06 -5.02
CA ASN A 27 28.72 5.68 -6.38
C ASN A 27 27.52 5.42 -7.33
N THR A 28 26.30 5.32 -6.80
CA THR A 28 25.09 5.08 -7.61
C THR A 28 24.19 6.31 -7.71
N CYS A 29 23.71 6.78 -6.58
CA CYS A 29 22.71 7.87 -6.49
C CYS A 29 23.29 9.15 -5.89
N SER A 30 24.58 9.17 -5.49
CA SER A 30 25.26 10.24 -4.75
C SER A 30 24.60 10.54 -3.41
N HIS A 31 23.67 11.47 -3.36
CA HIS A 31 22.93 11.85 -2.14
C HIS A 31 21.53 12.37 -2.50
N ILE A 32 20.68 12.50 -1.50
CA ILE A 32 19.39 13.17 -1.67
C ILE A 32 19.60 14.67 -1.93
N PRO A 33 18.68 15.36 -2.62
CA PRO A 33 18.76 16.81 -2.79
C PRO A 33 18.88 17.52 -1.44
N SER A 34 19.87 18.42 -1.32
CA SER A 34 20.22 19.05 -0.05
C SER A 34 19.06 19.83 0.59
N PHE A 35 18.16 20.42 -0.21
CA PHE A 35 17.00 21.14 0.29
C PHE A 35 15.95 20.23 0.98
N LEU A 36 16.02 18.90 0.78
CA LEU A 36 15.15 17.94 1.48
C LEU A 36 15.65 17.59 2.90
N MET A 37 16.94 17.82 3.18
CA MET A 37 17.51 17.45 4.47
C MET A 37 16.87 18.19 5.66
N PRO A 38 16.66 19.51 5.62
CA PRO A 38 15.96 20.22 6.70
C PRO A 38 14.52 19.70 6.92
N ALA A 39 13.81 19.39 5.84
CA ALA A 39 12.46 18.82 5.94
C ALA A 39 12.47 17.44 6.58
N ALA A 40 13.41 16.58 6.22
CA ALA A 40 13.60 15.26 6.83
C ALA A 40 13.98 15.37 8.32
N GLU A 41 14.81 16.35 8.70
CA GLU A 41 15.16 16.60 10.10
C GLU A 41 13.95 17.02 10.94
N VAL A 42 13.12 17.93 10.44
CA VAL A 42 11.88 18.35 11.11
C VAL A 42 10.94 17.16 11.25
N ALA A 43 10.72 16.40 10.17
CA ALA A 43 9.87 15.22 10.19
C ALA A 43 10.32 14.18 11.22
N ALA A 44 11.64 13.91 11.30
CA ALA A 44 12.19 12.96 12.25
C ALA A 44 11.98 13.35 13.74
N LYS A 45 11.69 14.61 14.01
CA LYS A 45 11.42 15.15 15.36
C LYS A 45 9.92 15.27 15.66
N ASP A 46 9.05 15.26 14.66
CA ASP A 46 7.59 15.42 14.83
C ASP A 46 6.86 14.08 14.92
N TRP A 47 6.81 13.54 16.14
CA TRP A 47 6.06 12.31 16.43
C TRP A 47 4.55 12.52 16.55
N ARG A 48 4.10 13.74 16.80
CA ARG A 48 2.67 14.04 16.92
C ARG A 48 1.97 13.81 15.57
N ALA A 49 2.51 14.34 14.48
CA ALA A 49 1.96 14.11 13.15
C ALA A 49 1.93 12.61 12.78
N VAL A 50 2.95 11.84 13.20
CA VAL A 50 2.99 10.40 12.97
C VAL A 50 1.82 9.69 13.67
N GLU A 51 1.53 10.04 14.94
CA GLU A 51 0.43 9.42 15.67
C GLU A 51 -0.95 9.81 15.12
N GLU A 52 -1.12 11.06 14.67
CA GLU A 52 -2.34 11.51 13.99
C GLU A 52 -2.58 10.67 12.71
N PHE A 53 -1.59 10.57 11.82
CA PHE A 53 -1.69 9.75 10.60
C PHE A 53 -1.90 8.26 10.91
N ARG A 54 -1.23 7.74 11.94
CA ARG A 54 -1.43 6.36 12.36
C ARG A 54 -2.87 6.09 12.79
N GLY A 55 -3.50 7.03 13.51
CA GLY A 55 -4.91 6.96 13.90
C GLY A 55 -5.84 6.90 12.68
N ASP A 56 -5.60 7.74 11.68
CA ASP A 56 -6.35 7.72 10.42
C ASP A 56 -6.21 6.38 9.68
N TYR A 57 -4.99 5.85 9.60
CA TYR A 57 -4.77 4.57 8.92
C TYR A 57 -5.40 3.38 9.67
N ILE A 58 -5.42 3.37 11.00
CA ILE A 58 -6.12 2.35 11.80
C ILE A 58 -7.62 2.38 11.46
N ARG A 59 -8.23 3.57 11.43
CA ARG A 59 -9.65 3.76 11.11
C ARG A 59 -9.97 3.31 9.67
N ARG A 60 -9.15 3.73 8.69
CA ARG A 60 -9.31 3.36 7.27
C ARG A 60 -9.12 1.86 7.04
N ARG A 61 -8.18 1.23 7.76
CA ARG A 61 -8.01 -0.22 7.75
C ARG A 61 -9.28 -0.92 8.21
N ALA A 62 -9.81 -0.53 9.36
CA ALA A 62 -11.05 -1.12 9.88
C ALA A 62 -12.25 -0.92 8.92
N LEU A 63 -12.37 0.28 8.33
CA LEU A 63 -13.40 0.57 7.33
C LEU A 63 -13.26 -0.38 6.12
N MET A 64 -12.05 -0.49 5.56
CA MET A 64 -11.82 -1.32 4.38
C MET A 64 -12.02 -2.81 4.65
N MET A 65 -11.58 -3.30 5.81
CA MET A 65 -11.81 -4.69 6.22
C MET A 65 -13.31 -5.01 6.34
N GLY A 66 -14.08 -4.14 7.03
CA GLY A 66 -15.52 -4.33 7.15
C GLY A 66 -16.25 -4.34 5.80
N LEU A 67 -15.84 -3.48 4.86
CA LEU A 67 -16.42 -3.48 3.51
C LEU A 67 -16.01 -4.71 2.68
N LEU A 68 -14.81 -5.25 2.89
CA LEU A 68 -14.38 -6.49 2.22
C LEU A 68 -15.12 -7.73 2.75
N GLU A 69 -15.49 -7.75 4.03
CA GLU A 69 -16.34 -8.82 4.61
C GLU A 69 -17.72 -8.89 3.94
N GLU A 70 -18.23 -7.78 3.39
CA GLU A 70 -19.48 -7.73 2.63
C GLU A 70 -19.35 -8.31 1.20
N ILE A 71 -18.13 -8.70 0.77
CA ILE A 71 -17.85 -9.29 -0.55
C ILE A 71 -17.29 -10.71 -0.36
N PRO A 72 -18.13 -11.71 -0.07
CA PRO A 72 -17.67 -13.02 0.42
C PRO A 72 -16.85 -13.83 -0.59
N ILE A 73 -16.88 -13.48 -1.87
CA ILE A 73 -16.03 -14.10 -2.90
C ILE A 73 -14.56 -13.62 -2.82
N LEU A 74 -14.30 -12.54 -2.09
CA LEU A 74 -12.96 -12.03 -1.82
C LEU A 74 -12.54 -12.40 -0.40
N ASN A 75 -11.32 -12.92 -0.24
CA ASN A 75 -10.80 -13.26 1.07
C ASN A 75 -9.62 -12.33 1.41
N ALA A 76 -9.79 -11.50 2.42
CA ALA A 76 -8.79 -10.53 2.85
C ALA A 76 -8.18 -10.91 4.19
N SER A 77 -6.87 -10.82 4.31
CA SER A 77 -6.18 -10.95 5.58
C SER A 77 -5.96 -9.57 6.22
N GLU A 78 -6.31 -9.44 7.50
CA GLU A 78 -6.06 -8.18 8.22
C GLU A 78 -4.56 -7.90 8.31
N PRO A 79 -4.08 -6.75 7.78
CA PRO A 79 -2.65 -6.43 7.82
C PRO A 79 -2.23 -5.89 9.18
N GLU A 80 -1.05 -6.29 9.65
CA GLU A 80 -0.46 -5.77 10.89
C GLU A 80 0.22 -4.40 10.70
N GLY A 81 0.42 -3.97 9.46
CA GLY A 81 1.11 -2.70 9.14
C GLY A 81 0.93 -2.27 7.70
N ALA A 82 1.68 -1.24 7.29
CA ALA A 82 1.59 -0.56 6.01
C ALA A 82 0.20 0.10 5.80
N PHE A 83 -0.16 0.34 4.55
CA PHE A 83 -1.46 0.89 4.12
C PHE A 83 -2.04 0.08 2.94
N TYR A 84 -1.75 -1.21 2.93
CA TYR A 84 -2.20 -2.16 1.92
C TYR A 84 -2.91 -3.34 2.54
N ILE A 85 -3.89 -3.89 1.83
CA ILE A 85 -4.52 -5.17 2.13
C ILE A 85 -4.26 -6.11 0.96
N MET A 86 -3.85 -7.34 1.26
CA MET A 86 -3.75 -8.42 0.28
C MET A 86 -5.08 -9.17 0.27
N VAL A 87 -5.62 -9.35 -0.93
CA VAL A 87 -6.92 -9.98 -1.14
C VAL A 87 -6.76 -11.16 -2.08
N ASP A 88 -7.15 -12.33 -1.61
CA ASP A 88 -7.25 -13.52 -2.42
C ASP A 88 -8.49 -13.43 -3.33
N VAL A 89 -8.26 -13.53 -4.63
CA VAL A 89 -9.30 -13.47 -5.66
C VAL A 89 -9.53 -14.81 -6.35
N THR A 90 -8.91 -15.89 -5.89
CA THR A 90 -8.96 -17.22 -6.53
C THR A 90 -10.38 -17.76 -6.63
N ALA A 91 -11.25 -17.49 -5.66
CA ALA A 91 -12.65 -17.89 -5.66
C ALA A 91 -13.46 -17.27 -6.83
N THR A 92 -12.97 -16.19 -7.44
CA THR A 92 -13.59 -15.61 -8.65
C THR A 92 -13.35 -16.44 -9.91
N GLY A 93 -12.46 -17.43 -9.86
CA GLY A 93 -12.01 -18.19 -11.03
C GLY A 93 -11.05 -17.43 -11.94
N MET A 94 -10.62 -16.23 -11.58
CA MET A 94 -9.68 -15.40 -12.32
C MET A 94 -8.29 -15.42 -11.68
N GLY A 95 -7.23 -15.45 -12.48
CA GLY A 95 -5.88 -15.13 -12.00
C GLY A 95 -5.78 -13.63 -11.65
N ALA A 96 -4.87 -13.27 -10.75
CA ALA A 96 -4.76 -11.91 -10.22
C ALA A 96 -4.52 -10.85 -11.30
N THR A 97 -3.71 -11.13 -12.32
CA THR A 97 -3.49 -10.21 -13.45
C THR A 97 -4.77 -9.99 -14.26
N THR A 98 -5.52 -11.05 -14.54
CA THR A 98 -6.81 -10.95 -15.25
C THR A 98 -7.83 -10.17 -14.43
N PHE A 99 -7.93 -10.49 -13.14
CA PHE A 99 -8.80 -9.78 -12.21
C PHE A 99 -8.47 -8.27 -12.19
N ALA A 100 -7.18 -7.91 -12.00
CA ALA A 100 -6.76 -6.52 -11.93
C ALA A 100 -7.09 -5.75 -13.21
N LYS A 101 -6.87 -6.37 -14.38
CA LYS A 101 -7.21 -5.76 -15.67
C LYS A 101 -8.71 -5.53 -15.80
N ARG A 102 -9.53 -6.55 -15.53
CA ARG A 102 -10.99 -6.45 -15.62
C ARG A 102 -11.58 -5.49 -14.59
N ALA A 103 -11.09 -5.49 -13.34
CA ALA A 103 -11.50 -4.54 -12.33
C ALA A 103 -11.25 -3.09 -12.78
N MET A 104 -10.12 -2.82 -13.45
CA MET A 104 -9.83 -1.50 -14.01
C MET A 104 -10.72 -1.17 -15.21
N ASP A 105 -10.89 -2.11 -16.13
CA ASP A 105 -11.62 -1.87 -17.39
C ASP A 105 -13.14 -1.79 -17.18
N GLU A 106 -13.70 -2.62 -16.28
CA GLU A 106 -15.13 -2.80 -16.09
C GLU A 106 -15.65 -2.05 -14.85
N ALA A 107 -14.99 -2.22 -13.69
CA ALA A 107 -15.39 -1.57 -12.43
C ALA A 107 -14.76 -0.18 -12.22
N LYS A 108 -13.73 0.19 -13.00
CA LYS A 108 -12.94 1.42 -12.81
C LYS A 108 -12.22 1.47 -11.46
N VAL A 109 -11.81 0.31 -10.96
CA VAL A 109 -11.07 0.16 -9.71
C VAL A 109 -9.68 -0.38 -10.02
N GLN A 110 -8.66 0.39 -9.64
CA GLN A 110 -7.27 -0.03 -9.79
C GLN A 110 -6.85 -0.89 -8.60
N VAL A 111 -6.41 -2.10 -8.88
CA VAL A 111 -5.76 -3.01 -7.92
C VAL A 111 -4.43 -3.48 -8.50
N ILE A 112 -3.52 -3.91 -7.66
CA ILE A 112 -2.19 -4.36 -8.10
C ILE A 112 -2.10 -5.89 -8.00
N PRO A 113 -1.91 -6.62 -9.10
CA PRO A 113 -1.70 -8.06 -9.06
C PRO A 113 -0.33 -8.39 -8.45
N LEU A 114 -0.26 -9.46 -7.65
CA LEU A 114 0.95 -9.84 -6.94
C LEU A 114 1.63 -11.10 -7.52
N GLU A 115 1.19 -11.59 -8.66
CA GLU A 115 1.73 -12.80 -9.33
C GLU A 115 3.24 -12.77 -9.60
N SER A 116 3.85 -11.58 -9.70
CA SER A 116 5.30 -11.44 -9.85
C SER A 116 6.09 -11.60 -8.55
N LEU A 117 5.42 -11.71 -7.42
CA LEU A 117 6.03 -11.89 -6.11
C LEU A 117 5.92 -13.36 -5.67
N PRO A 118 6.94 -13.94 -5.02
CA PRO A 118 6.83 -15.28 -4.47
C PRO A 118 5.65 -15.38 -3.49
N GLY A 119 4.75 -16.34 -3.72
CA GLY A 119 3.53 -16.55 -2.93
C GLY A 119 2.42 -15.52 -3.20
N GLY A 120 2.54 -14.74 -4.25
CA GLY A 120 1.54 -13.74 -4.64
C GLY A 120 0.52 -14.23 -5.68
N GLU A 121 0.61 -15.52 -6.07
CA GLU A 121 -0.31 -16.13 -7.02
C GLU A 121 -1.76 -16.09 -6.49
N GLY A 122 -2.67 -15.53 -7.28
CA GLY A 122 -4.08 -15.39 -6.89
C GLY A 122 -4.37 -14.22 -5.95
N PHE A 123 -3.36 -13.41 -5.62
CA PHE A 123 -3.55 -12.25 -4.75
C PHE A 123 -3.47 -10.92 -5.51
N VAL A 124 -4.33 -10.00 -5.11
CA VAL A 124 -4.23 -8.58 -5.49
C VAL A 124 -4.02 -7.73 -4.25
N ARG A 125 -3.39 -6.57 -4.44
CA ARG A 125 -3.16 -5.58 -3.39
C ARG A 125 -4.07 -4.38 -3.57
N LEU A 126 -4.81 -4.05 -2.54
CA LEU A 126 -5.56 -2.81 -2.42
C LEU A 126 -4.85 -1.83 -1.48
N SER A 127 -5.07 -0.52 -1.69
CA SER A 127 -4.52 0.53 -0.83
C SER A 127 -5.65 1.25 -0.11
N TYR A 128 -5.50 1.45 1.21
CA TYR A 128 -6.40 2.31 1.98
C TYR A 128 -5.80 3.70 2.28
N ALA A 129 -4.77 4.10 1.52
CA ALA A 129 -4.22 5.46 1.55
C ALA A 129 -5.08 6.39 0.68
N ALA A 130 -6.37 6.49 0.98
CA ALA A 130 -7.36 7.31 0.29
C ALA A 130 -8.39 7.86 1.28
N GLU A 131 -9.21 8.81 0.85
CA GLU A 131 -10.34 9.30 1.65
C GLU A 131 -11.39 8.21 1.81
N ASP A 132 -12.14 8.24 2.91
CA ASP A 132 -13.13 7.23 3.27
C ASP A 132 -14.18 7.01 2.17
N GLU A 133 -14.64 8.09 1.55
CA GLU A 133 -15.64 8.00 0.48
C GLU A 133 -15.08 7.35 -0.79
N VAL A 134 -13.78 7.53 -1.06
CA VAL A 134 -13.11 6.85 -2.18
C VAL A 134 -12.99 5.36 -1.91
N ILE A 135 -12.67 4.97 -0.67
CA ILE A 135 -12.63 3.55 -0.26
C ILE A 135 -14.00 2.91 -0.41
N LYS A 136 -15.05 3.54 0.12
CA LYS A 136 -16.44 3.04 0.04
C LYS A 136 -16.89 2.88 -1.41
N GLU A 137 -16.70 3.92 -2.22
CA GLU A 137 -17.10 3.90 -3.62
C GLU A 137 -16.31 2.85 -4.43
N GLY A 138 -15.01 2.73 -4.19
CA GLY A 138 -14.18 1.74 -4.86
C GLY A 138 -14.64 0.31 -4.57
N LEU A 139 -14.87 -0.03 -3.30
CA LEU A 139 -15.33 -1.37 -2.92
C LEU A 139 -16.77 -1.64 -3.36
N LYS A 140 -17.64 -0.61 -3.33
CA LYS A 140 -18.99 -0.73 -3.87
C LYS A 140 -18.94 -1.10 -5.36
N ARG A 141 -18.16 -0.39 -6.17
CA ARG A 141 -17.99 -0.70 -7.61
C ARG A 141 -17.46 -2.10 -7.84
N LEU A 142 -16.49 -2.52 -7.03
CA LEU A 142 -15.91 -3.86 -7.11
C LEU A 142 -16.97 -4.93 -6.80
N SER A 143 -17.78 -4.73 -5.76
CA SER A 143 -18.89 -5.61 -5.38
C SER A 143 -19.96 -5.68 -6.47
N ASP A 144 -20.41 -4.52 -6.96
CA ASP A 144 -21.43 -4.44 -8.02
C ASP A 144 -20.96 -5.19 -9.29
N TRP A 145 -19.69 -4.99 -9.66
CA TRP A 145 -19.09 -5.67 -10.80
C TRP A 145 -19.02 -7.19 -10.60
N LEU A 146 -18.56 -7.66 -9.45
CA LEU A 146 -18.47 -9.10 -9.16
C LEU A 146 -19.85 -9.76 -9.14
N ASN A 147 -20.86 -9.08 -8.64
CA ASN A 147 -22.25 -9.58 -8.64
C ASN A 147 -22.89 -9.62 -10.03
N SER A 148 -22.31 -8.94 -11.01
CA SER A 148 -22.79 -8.90 -12.40
C SER A 148 -22.17 -9.96 -13.30
N GLN A 149 -21.20 -10.75 -12.78
CA GLN A 149 -20.52 -11.82 -13.52
C GLN A 149 -21.29 -13.13 -13.41
#